data_3713600c1b2a9bd9e4dc8f9ef73b1073
#
_entry.id   3713600c1b2a9bd9e4dc8f9ef73b1073
#
_cell.length_a   1.000
_cell.length_b   1.000
_cell.length_c   1.000
_cell.angle_alpha   90.00
_cell.angle_beta   90.00
_cell.angle_gamma   90.00
#
_symmetry.space_group_name_H-M   'P 1'
#
loop_
_entity.id
_entity.type
_entity.pdbx_description
1 polymer ?
#
loop_
_entity_poly.entity_id
_entity_poly.type
_entity_poly.pdbx_seq_one_letter_code
_entity_poly.pdbx_strand_id
1 'polypeptide(L)'
;ARELLLPRHVAVDLHVTQGQSCSVIATRLGAPFEVIAQQMLDALLLPAFPVVAAANPVEIPLNKKQKAAAAHRGAAFLLQAGPGTGKTRTLVARVEGLLDEGVDPRRILLLTFSNKAAGEMAERIAQKRPQQAAALCIGTFHSFGLDILRRFNDRCGLPTNPRLMDRTEAVELLEVE
;
A
#
# COMPACT_ATOMS: atom_id res chain seq x y z
N ALA A 1 1.18 -10.52 0.60
CA ALA A 1 1.15 -11.43 -0.55
C ALA A 1 1.28 -12.90 -0.13
N ARG A 2 1.97 -13.24 0.97
CA ARG A 2 2.14 -14.63 1.44
C ARG A 2 0.85 -15.24 2.02
N GLU A 3 -0.04 -14.46 2.60
CA GLU A 3 -1.30 -14.92 3.19
C GLU A 3 -2.39 -15.25 2.17
N LEU A 4 -2.26 -14.79 0.93
CA LEU A 4 -3.29 -14.96 -0.10
C LEU A 4 -3.34 -16.34 -0.75
N LEU A 5 -2.23 -17.10 -0.74
CA LEU A 5 -2.19 -18.42 -1.39
C LEU A 5 -2.75 -19.54 -0.50
N LEU A 6 -2.44 -19.53 0.80
CA LEU A 6 -2.90 -20.54 1.74
C LEU A 6 -3.15 -19.91 3.12
N PRO A 7 -4.37 -19.48 3.42
CA PRO A 7 -4.74 -18.96 4.74
C PRO A 7 -4.47 -20.00 5.83
N ARG A 8 -4.01 -19.54 7.00
CA ARG A 8 -3.59 -20.43 8.10
C ARG A 8 -4.60 -21.49 8.47
N HIS A 9 -5.87 -21.13 8.61
CA HIS A 9 -6.93 -22.08 8.97
C HIS A 9 -7.10 -23.17 7.91
N VAL A 10 -6.93 -22.82 6.62
CA VAL A 10 -6.99 -23.78 5.50
C VAL A 10 -5.75 -24.68 5.50
N ALA A 11 -4.57 -24.11 5.77
CA ALA A 11 -3.32 -24.88 5.88
C ALA A 11 -3.42 -25.94 6.98
N VAL A 12 -3.87 -25.53 8.18
CA VAL A 12 -4.06 -26.44 9.32
C VAL A 12 -5.10 -27.51 9.01
N ASP A 13 -6.24 -27.15 8.41
CA ASP A 13 -7.29 -28.11 8.05
C ASP A 13 -6.79 -29.13 7.03
N LEU A 14 -6.17 -28.72 5.96
CA LEU A 14 -5.65 -29.61 4.91
C LEU A 14 -4.59 -30.57 5.43
N HIS A 15 -3.70 -30.12 6.29
CA HIS A 15 -2.59 -30.94 6.78
C HIS A 15 -2.96 -31.76 8.02
N VAL A 16 -3.52 -31.13 9.04
CA VAL A 16 -3.80 -31.79 10.34
C VAL A 16 -5.08 -32.60 10.28
N THR A 17 -6.14 -32.07 9.69
CA THR A 17 -7.44 -32.73 9.66
C THR A 17 -7.56 -33.71 8.51
N GLN A 18 -7.08 -33.34 7.32
CA GLN A 18 -7.20 -34.18 6.12
C GLN A 18 -5.93 -34.98 5.79
N GLY A 19 -4.84 -34.82 6.55
CA GLY A 19 -3.59 -35.58 6.38
C GLY A 19 -2.85 -35.35 5.05
N GLN A 20 -3.13 -34.24 4.35
CA GLN A 20 -2.50 -33.98 3.06
C GLN A 20 -1.06 -33.51 3.23
N SER A 21 -0.14 -34.05 2.42
CA SER A 21 1.25 -33.58 2.42
C SER A 21 1.43 -32.24 1.70
N CYS A 22 2.50 -31.51 2.03
CA CYS A 22 2.82 -30.24 1.36
C CYS A 22 2.94 -30.37 -0.16
N SER A 23 3.43 -31.50 -0.66
CA SER A 23 3.57 -31.78 -2.09
C SER A 23 2.20 -31.91 -2.79
N VAL A 24 1.25 -32.60 -2.16
CA VAL A 24 -0.13 -32.75 -2.68
C VAL A 24 -0.82 -31.38 -2.71
N ILE A 25 -0.69 -30.60 -1.65
CA ILE A 25 -1.27 -29.25 -1.57
C ILE A 25 -0.65 -28.32 -2.63
N ALA A 26 0.67 -28.36 -2.80
CA ALA A 26 1.39 -27.57 -3.81
C ALA A 26 0.90 -27.88 -5.23
N THR A 27 0.79 -29.17 -5.57
CA THR A 27 0.28 -29.61 -6.87
C THR A 27 -1.17 -29.16 -7.10
N ARG A 28 -2.02 -29.32 -6.09
CA ARG A 28 -3.44 -28.92 -6.16
C ARG A 28 -3.65 -27.42 -6.36
N LEU A 29 -2.79 -26.60 -5.75
CA LEU A 29 -2.86 -25.15 -5.82
C LEU A 29 -2.04 -24.57 -6.99
N GLY A 30 -1.28 -25.39 -7.72
CA GLY A 30 -0.38 -24.92 -8.77
C GLY A 30 0.72 -23.98 -8.26
N ALA A 31 1.14 -24.16 -7.00
CA ALA A 31 2.10 -23.30 -6.33
C ALA A 31 3.44 -24.04 -6.11
N PRO A 32 4.59 -23.31 -6.09
CA PRO A 32 5.88 -23.90 -5.78
C PRO A 32 5.88 -24.59 -4.41
N PHE A 33 6.49 -25.79 -4.34
CA PHE A 33 6.55 -26.58 -3.11
C PHE A 33 7.13 -25.80 -1.92
N GLU A 34 8.24 -25.05 -2.15
CA GLU A 34 8.91 -24.29 -1.09
C GLU A 34 7.99 -23.22 -0.47
N VAL A 35 7.13 -22.59 -1.29
CA VAL A 35 6.18 -21.59 -0.81
C VAL A 35 5.12 -22.23 0.09
N ILE A 36 4.58 -23.36 -0.33
CA ILE A 36 3.59 -24.12 0.46
C ILE A 36 4.23 -24.68 1.73
N ALA A 37 5.41 -25.27 1.65
CA ALA A 37 6.13 -25.81 2.80
C ALA A 37 6.41 -24.70 3.84
N GLN A 38 6.86 -23.52 3.41
CA GLN A 38 7.08 -22.38 4.30
C GLN A 38 5.78 -21.89 4.95
N GLN A 39 4.70 -21.78 4.19
CA GLN A 39 3.39 -21.37 4.73
C GLN A 39 2.81 -22.39 5.71
N MET A 40 3.04 -23.68 5.46
CA MET A 40 2.65 -24.75 6.38
C MET A 40 3.46 -24.70 7.69
N LEU A 41 4.78 -24.50 7.61
CA LEU A 41 5.62 -24.30 8.79
C LEU A 41 5.16 -23.08 9.59
N ASP A 42 4.93 -21.96 8.94
CA ASP A 42 4.43 -20.73 9.58
C ASP A 42 3.06 -20.96 10.24
N ALA A 43 2.18 -21.71 9.59
CA ALA A 43 0.85 -22.03 10.10
C ALA A 43 0.87 -22.97 11.32
N LEU A 44 1.81 -23.92 11.37
CA LEU A 44 1.89 -24.93 12.42
C LEU A 44 2.75 -24.51 13.61
N LEU A 45 3.89 -23.83 13.34
CA LEU A 45 4.89 -23.52 14.37
C LEU A 45 4.71 -22.13 15.01
N LEU A 46 4.20 -21.15 14.26
CA LEU A 46 3.96 -19.85 14.85
C LEU A 46 2.73 -19.91 15.78
N PRO A 47 2.77 -19.31 16.96
CA PRO A 47 1.59 -19.24 17.82
C PRO A 47 0.46 -18.54 17.05
N ALA A 48 -0.76 -19.07 17.16
CA ALA A 48 -1.94 -18.37 16.69
C ALA A 48 -2.09 -17.11 17.55
N PHE A 49 -1.54 -15.99 17.09
CA PHE A 49 -2.02 -14.74 17.63
C PHE A 49 -3.52 -14.72 17.35
N PRO A 50 -4.38 -14.58 18.37
CA PRO A 50 -5.78 -14.34 18.08
C PRO A 50 -5.77 -13.15 17.12
N VAL A 51 -6.36 -13.34 15.93
CA VAL A 51 -6.78 -12.20 15.13
C VAL A 51 -7.78 -11.53 16.06
N VAL A 52 -7.30 -10.59 16.85
CA VAL A 52 -8.16 -9.65 17.54
C VAL A 52 -8.89 -9.04 16.35
N ALA A 53 -10.13 -9.48 16.14
CA ALA A 53 -11.03 -8.86 15.17
C ALA A 53 -10.83 -7.39 15.43
N ALA A 54 -10.26 -6.69 14.43
CA ALA A 54 -9.79 -5.33 14.63
C ALA A 54 -10.96 -4.60 15.25
N ALA A 55 -10.91 -4.38 16.54
CA ALA A 55 -11.92 -3.63 17.25
C ALA A 55 -12.01 -2.37 16.43
N ASN A 56 -13.19 -2.07 15.87
CA ASN A 56 -13.40 -0.93 14.99
C ASN A 56 -12.54 0.20 15.53
N PRO A 57 -11.52 0.66 14.80
CA PRO A 57 -10.53 1.57 15.35
C PRO A 57 -11.34 2.70 15.95
N VAL A 58 -11.23 2.87 17.28
CA VAL A 58 -11.93 3.96 17.97
C VAL A 58 -11.51 5.22 17.22
N GLU A 59 -12.45 5.78 16.46
CA GLU A 59 -12.17 6.98 15.67
C GLU A 59 -11.95 8.13 16.65
N ILE A 60 -10.70 8.29 17.07
CA ILE A 60 -10.32 9.43 17.90
C ILE A 60 -10.64 10.69 17.07
N PRO A 61 -11.52 11.57 17.51
CA PRO A 61 -11.91 12.73 16.70
C PRO A 61 -10.69 13.64 16.43
N LEU A 62 -10.68 14.28 15.27
CA LEU A 62 -9.66 15.27 14.94
C LEU A 62 -9.74 16.45 15.93
N ASN A 63 -8.60 16.90 16.41
CA ASN A 63 -8.53 18.12 17.23
C ASN A 63 -8.79 19.38 16.36
N LYS A 64 -8.96 20.54 17.01
CA LYS A 64 -9.26 21.80 16.32
C LYS A 64 -8.24 22.17 15.24
N LYS A 65 -6.94 21.97 15.51
CA LYS A 65 -5.86 22.28 14.55
C LYS A 65 -5.86 21.31 13.36
N GLN A 66 -6.11 20.05 13.59
CA GLN A 66 -6.23 19.03 12.54
C GLN A 66 -7.46 19.27 11.66
N LYS A 67 -8.60 19.64 12.26
CA LYS A 67 -9.81 20.03 11.51
C LYS A 67 -9.55 21.25 10.62
N ALA A 68 -8.92 22.28 11.16
CA ALA A 68 -8.55 23.47 10.39
C ALA A 68 -7.61 23.14 9.23
N ALA A 69 -6.60 22.29 9.46
CA ALA A 69 -5.69 21.82 8.41
C ALA A 69 -6.40 20.99 7.32
N ALA A 70 -7.30 20.11 7.71
CA ALA A 70 -8.09 19.32 6.78
C ALA A 70 -9.05 20.16 5.94
N ALA A 71 -9.64 21.20 6.55
CA ALA A 71 -10.57 22.11 5.89
C ALA A 71 -9.90 23.22 5.06
N HIS A 72 -8.57 23.38 5.18
CA HIS A 72 -7.87 24.44 4.43
C HIS A 72 -8.02 24.25 2.92
N ARG A 73 -8.34 25.34 2.20
CA ARG A 73 -8.46 25.39 0.74
C ARG A 73 -7.70 26.61 0.19
N GLY A 74 -7.41 26.60 -1.09
CA GLY A 74 -6.77 27.70 -1.79
C GLY A 74 -5.25 27.57 -1.84
N ALA A 75 -4.52 28.43 -1.12
CA ALA A 75 -3.06 28.51 -1.19
C ALA A 75 -2.34 27.27 -0.64
N ALA A 76 -1.04 27.16 -0.91
CA ALA A 76 -0.18 26.13 -0.33
C ALA A 76 -0.22 26.19 1.21
N PHE A 77 -0.23 25.02 1.84
CA PHE A 77 -0.32 24.88 3.29
C PHE A 77 0.72 23.90 3.81
N LEU A 78 1.51 24.34 4.78
CA LEU A 78 2.49 23.49 5.46
C LEU A 78 1.96 23.05 6.82
N LEU A 79 1.74 21.73 6.98
CA LEU A 79 1.39 21.14 8.26
C LEU A 79 2.62 20.54 8.93
N GLN A 80 3.17 21.21 9.93
CA GLN A 80 4.24 20.65 10.77
C GLN A 80 3.65 19.83 11.91
N ALA A 81 4.08 18.58 12.02
CA ALA A 81 3.57 17.66 13.03
C ALA A 81 4.61 16.60 13.37
N GLY A 82 4.82 16.32 14.65
CA GLY A 82 5.73 15.29 15.15
C GLY A 82 5.28 13.85 14.82
N PRO A 83 6.09 12.83 15.13
CA PRO A 83 5.69 11.43 15.04
C PRO A 83 4.44 11.17 15.89
N GLY A 84 3.54 10.30 15.45
CA GLY A 84 2.35 9.89 16.21
C GLY A 84 1.23 10.95 16.36
N THR A 85 1.41 12.19 15.88
CA THR A 85 0.45 13.28 16.04
C THR A 85 -0.75 13.22 15.09
N GLY A 86 -0.89 12.15 14.30
CA GLY A 86 -2.03 11.96 13.41
C GLY A 86 -1.95 12.68 12.06
N LYS A 87 -0.74 12.94 11.53
CA LYS A 87 -0.54 13.53 10.19
C LYS A 87 -1.33 12.82 9.10
N THR A 88 -1.17 11.50 9.02
CA THR A 88 -1.86 10.68 8.02
C THR A 88 -3.38 10.78 8.14
N ARG A 89 -3.89 10.77 9.37
CA ARG A 89 -5.33 10.92 9.62
C ARG A 89 -5.85 12.30 9.19
N THR A 90 -5.08 13.36 9.44
CA THR A 90 -5.43 14.70 8.98
C THR A 90 -5.46 14.79 7.46
N LEU A 91 -4.50 14.12 6.79
CA LEU A 91 -4.44 14.06 5.33
C LEU A 91 -5.61 13.28 4.74
N VAL A 92 -5.95 12.12 5.32
CA VAL A 92 -7.13 11.33 4.92
C VAL A 92 -8.40 12.17 5.08
N ALA A 93 -8.58 12.83 6.22
CA ALA A 93 -9.74 13.71 6.43
C ALA A 93 -9.82 14.88 5.43
N ARG A 94 -8.67 15.41 5.00
CA ARG A 94 -8.62 16.43 3.93
C ARG A 94 -9.12 15.86 2.60
N VAL A 95 -8.67 14.65 2.25
CA VAL A 95 -9.14 13.96 1.03
C VAL A 95 -10.64 13.70 1.10
N GLU A 96 -11.12 13.16 2.22
CA GLU A 96 -12.55 12.94 2.44
C GLU A 96 -13.35 14.24 2.25
N GLY A 97 -12.88 15.35 2.84
CA GLY A 97 -13.50 16.66 2.67
C GLY A 97 -13.53 17.17 1.23
N LEU A 98 -12.45 16.95 0.47
CA LEU A 98 -12.42 17.30 -0.96
C LEU A 98 -13.41 16.46 -1.79
N LEU A 99 -13.53 15.18 -1.48
CA LEU A 99 -14.48 14.30 -2.11
C LEU A 99 -15.94 14.67 -1.76
N ASP A 100 -16.20 15.11 -0.52
CA ASP A 100 -17.50 15.61 -0.07
C ASP A 100 -17.92 16.90 -0.80
N GLU A 101 -16.94 17.74 -1.14
CA GLU A 101 -17.12 18.95 -1.93
C GLU A 101 -17.31 18.66 -3.44
N GLY A 102 -17.29 17.39 -3.84
CA GLY A 102 -17.49 16.99 -5.23
C GLY A 102 -16.24 17.11 -6.12
N VAL A 103 -15.04 17.22 -5.54
CA VAL A 103 -13.80 17.20 -6.32
C VAL A 103 -13.62 15.83 -6.95
N ASP A 104 -13.40 15.80 -8.27
CA ASP A 104 -13.13 14.55 -8.98
C ASP A 104 -11.92 13.82 -8.36
N PRO A 105 -12.06 12.55 -7.92
CA PRO A 105 -10.96 11.78 -7.35
C PRO A 105 -9.70 11.73 -8.23
N ARG A 106 -9.86 11.73 -9.55
CA ARG A 106 -8.75 11.73 -10.52
C ARG A 106 -7.90 12.99 -10.48
N ARG A 107 -8.42 14.06 -9.89
CA ARG A 107 -7.72 15.34 -9.71
C ARG A 107 -7.02 15.44 -8.35
N ILE A 108 -7.12 14.42 -7.52
CA ILE A 108 -6.48 14.37 -6.20
C ILE A 108 -5.26 13.45 -6.28
N LEU A 109 -4.09 14.01 -6.00
CA LEU A 109 -2.83 13.30 -5.96
C LEU A 109 -2.31 13.27 -4.52
N LEU A 110 -2.06 12.05 -4.00
CA LEU A 110 -1.44 11.84 -2.70
C LEU A 110 -0.06 11.21 -2.88
N LEU A 111 0.96 11.89 -2.42
CA LEU A 111 2.33 11.40 -2.49
C LEU A 111 2.88 11.14 -1.10
N THR A 112 3.56 10.02 -0.95
CA THR A 112 4.23 9.60 0.28
C THR A 112 5.67 9.22 -0.01
N PHE A 113 6.44 8.99 1.06
CA PHE A 113 7.82 8.56 0.92
C PHE A 113 7.95 7.02 0.75
N SER A 114 6.98 6.24 1.21
CA SER A 114 7.05 4.77 1.17
C SER A 114 5.77 4.14 0.61
N ASN A 115 5.93 3.02 -0.06
CA ASN A 115 4.80 2.21 -0.56
C ASN A 115 3.87 1.75 0.57
N LYS A 116 4.43 1.45 1.75
CA LYS A 116 3.65 1.08 2.93
C LYS A 116 2.69 2.21 3.34
N ALA A 117 3.20 3.44 3.45
CA ALA A 117 2.36 4.59 3.81
C ALA A 117 1.31 4.91 2.73
N ALA A 118 1.64 4.71 1.44
CA ALA A 118 0.68 4.85 0.35
C ALA A 118 -0.46 3.82 0.47
N GLY A 119 -0.12 2.54 0.72
CA GLY A 119 -1.08 1.47 0.93
C GLY A 119 -1.99 1.72 2.13
N GLU A 120 -1.42 2.06 3.29
CA GLU A 120 -2.20 2.39 4.50
C GLU A 120 -3.19 3.55 4.27
N MET A 121 -2.81 4.57 3.51
CA MET A 121 -3.71 5.67 3.17
C MET A 121 -4.82 5.22 2.22
N ALA A 122 -4.48 4.45 1.19
CA ALA A 122 -5.45 3.92 0.24
C ALA A 122 -6.49 3.04 0.95
N GLU A 123 -6.06 2.14 1.84
CA GLU A 123 -6.94 1.28 2.62
C GLU A 123 -7.88 2.08 3.51
N ARG A 124 -7.39 3.09 4.24
CA ARG A 124 -8.22 3.94 5.11
C ARG A 124 -9.29 4.71 4.34
N ILE A 125 -8.97 5.21 3.15
CA ILE A 125 -9.96 5.89 2.30
C ILE A 125 -10.93 4.86 1.72
N ALA A 126 -10.46 3.69 1.29
CA ALA A 126 -11.27 2.64 0.71
C ALA A 126 -12.28 2.05 1.71
N GLN A 127 -11.96 1.99 3.00
CA GLN A 127 -12.88 1.54 4.04
C GLN A 127 -14.20 2.35 4.05
N LYS A 128 -14.11 3.65 3.80
CA LYS A 128 -15.29 4.54 3.78
C LYS A 128 -15.83 4.79 2.38
N ARG A 129 -14.95 4.77 1.37
CA ARG A 129 -15.25 5.21 -0.01
C ARG A 129 -14.55 4.36 -1.06
N PRO A 130 -14.90 3.07 -1.19
CA PRO A 130 -14.16 2.12 -2.04
C PRO A 130 -14.11 2.55 -3.51
N GLN A 131 -15.21 3.03 -4.07
CA GLN A 131 -15.27 3.43 -5.48
C GLN A 131 -14.42 4.69 -5.77
N GLN A 132 -14.45 5.65 -4.87
CA GLN A 132 -13.67 6.88 -5.02
C GLN A 132 -12.20 6.65 -4.77
N ALA A 133 -11.85 5.77 -3.80
CA ALA A 133 -10.47 5.41 -3.51
C ALA A 133 -9.76 4.77 -4.71
N ALA A 134 -10.45 3.94 -5.48
CA ALA A 134 -9.92 3.32 -6.70
C ALA A 134 -9.57 4.34 -7.81
N ALA A 135 -10.19 5.51 -7.80
CA ALA A 135 -9.95 6.56 -8.78
C ALA A 135 -8.92 7.61 -8.33
N LEU A 136 -8.51 7.60 -7.04
CA LEU A 136 -7.47 8.49 -6.52
C LEU A 136 -6.09 8.10 -7.05
N CYS A 137 -5.24 9.07 -7.28
CA CYS A 137 -3.82 8.84 -7.54
C CYS A 137 -3.05 8.84 -6.22
N ILE A 138 -2.72 7.65 -5.71
CA ILE A 138 -1.97 7.48 -4.44
C ILE A 138 -0.70 6.71 -4.74
N GLY A 139 0.47 7.25 -4.36
CA GLY A 139 1.74 6.59 -4.61
C GLY A 139 2.91 7.24 -3.90
N THR A 140 4.12 6.85 -4.32
CA THR A 140 5.35 7.48 -3.87
C THR A 140 5.81 8.56 -4.83
N PHE A 141 6.67 9.48 -4.36
CA PHE A 141 7.31 10.47 -5.25
C PHE A 141 8.05 9.80 -6.42
N HIS A 142 8.72 8.66 -6.17
CA HIS A 142 9.44 7.93 -7.20
C HIS A 142 8.49 7.33 -8.26
N SER A 143 7.40 6.68 -7.83
CA SER A 143 6.43 6.10 -8.76
C SER A 143 5.75 7.18 -9.61
N PHE A 144 5.40 8.30 -9.00
CA PHE A 144 4.81 9.44 -9.71
C PHE A 144 5.80 10.10 -10.68
N GLY A 145 7.07 10.27 -10.26
CA GLY A 145 8.12 10.79 -11.13
C GLY A 145 8.34 9.91 -12.37
N LEU A 146 8.39 8.58 -12.17
CA LEU A 146 8.51 7.62 -13.28
C LEU A 146 7.30 7.68 -14.21
N ASP A 147 6.10 7.87 -13.67
CA ASP A 147 4.87 8.02 -14.46
C ASP A 147 4.92 9.27 -15.35
N ILE A 148 5.42 10.39 -14.82
CA ILE A 148 5.64 11.62 -15.58
C ILE A 148 6.66 11.38 -16.69
N LEU A 149 7.80 10.74 -16.39
CA LEU A 149 8.84 10.46 -17.39
C LEU A 149 8.32 9.55 -18.50
N ARG A 150 7.47 8.58 -18.19
CA ARG A 150 6.81 7.72 -19.19
C ARG A 150 5.83 8.47 -20.07
N ARG A 151 5.05 9.39 -19.50
CA ARG A 151 4.05 10.19 -20.24
C ARG A 151 4.68 11.24 -21.15
N PHE A 152 5.82 11.76 -20.76
CA PHE A 152 6.51 12.85 -21.45
C PHE A 152 7.91 12.43 -21.93
N ASN A 153 8.12 11.13 -22.19
CA ASN A 153 9.40 10.57 -22.60
C ASN A 153 9.99 11.31 -23.82
N ASP A 154 9.18 11.64 -24.83
CA ASP A 154 9.61 12.36 -26.02
C ASP A 154 10.23 13.73 -25.69
N ARG A 155 9.66 14.44 -24.70
CA ARG A 155 10.17 15.74 -24.27
C ARG A 155 11.46 15.65 -23.46
N CYS A 156 11.71 14.50 -22.85
CA CYS A 156 12.89 14.25 -22.02
C CYS A 156 14.00 13.51 -22.80
N GLY A 157 13.81 13.17 -24.08
CA GLY A 157 14.75 12.38 -24.85
C GLY A 157 14.93 10.95 -24.33
N LEU A 158 13.93 10.41 -23.64
CA LEU A 158 13.94 9.09 -23.05
C LEU A 158 13.25 8.05 -23.93
N PRO A 159 13.59 6.76 -23.81
CA PRO A 159 12.86 5.69 -24.50
C PRO A 159 11.41 5.63 -24.01
N THR A 160 10.54 5.01 -24.79
CA THR A 160 9.09 4.91 -24.51
C THR A 160 8.78 4.28 -23.14
N ASN A 161 9.64 3.40 -22.64
CA ASN A 161 9.50 2.78 -21.31
C ASN A 161 10.81 2.90 -20.52
N PRO A 162 11.12 4.08 -19.96
CA PRO A 162 12.31 4.24 -19.15
C PRO A 162 12.19 3.41 -17.87
N ARG A 163 13.29 2.77 -17.46
CA ARG A 163 13.40 2.09 -16.18
C ARG A 163 14.32 2.86 -15.25
N LEU A 164 14.08 2.77 -13.96
CA LEU A 164 15.02 3.25 -12.96
C LEU A 164 16.13 2.22 -12.81
N MET A 165 17.37 2.68 -12.92
CA MET A 165 18.53 1.87 -12.56
C MET A 165 18.73 1.92 -11.04
N ASP A 166 19.14 0.83 -10.45
CA ASP A 166 19.61 0.83 -9.08
C ASP A 166 21.05 1.38 -9.00
N ARG A 167 21.55 1.56 -7.76
CA ARG A 167 22.87 2.11 -7.56
C ARG A 167 23.97 1.21 -8.12
N THR A 168 23.79 -0.09 -8.09
CA THR A 168 24.78 -1.07 -8.56
C THR A 168 24.87 -1.02 -10.09
N GLU A 169 23.72 -1.05 -10.77
CA GLU A 169 23.65 -0.91 -12.23
C GLU A 169 24.26 0.43 -12.71
N ALA A 170 24.04 1.51 -11.96
CA ALA A 170 24.60 2.82 -12.31
C ALA A 170 26.13 2.86 -12.15
N VAL A 171 26.69 2.20 -11.14
CA VAL A 171 28.15 2.10 -10.93
C VAL A 171 28.77 1.23 -12.02
N GLU A 172 28.19 0.06 -12.31
CA GLU A 172 28.68 -0.83 -13.37
C GLU A 172 28.73 -0.11 -14.74
N LEU A 173 27.76 0.74 -15.02
CA LEU A 173 27.72 1.49 -16.28
C LEU A 173 28.80 2.57 -16.38
N LEU A 174 29.23 3.14 -15.24
CA LEU A 174 30.29 4.14 -15.16
C LEU A 174 31.70 3.52 -15.16
N GLU A 175 31.82 2.24 -14.79
CA GLU A 175 33.09 1.53 -14.79
C GLU A 175 33.48 0.94 -16.17
N VAL A 176 32.56 0.94 -17.14
CA VAL A 176 32.75 0.40 -18.51
C VAL A 176 33.36 1.45 -19.49
N GLU A 177 33.52 2.71 -19.09
CA GLU A 177 34.23 3.74 -19.85
C GLU A 177 35.73 3.83 -19.40
#